data_86889520468b662c94fb07403768fe7b
#
_entry.id   86889520468b662c94fb07403768fe7b
#
_cell.length_a   1.000
_cell.length_b   1.000
_cell.length_c   1.000
_cell.angle_alpha   90.00
_cell.angle_beta   90.00
_cell.angle_gamma   90.00
#
_symmetry.space_group_name_H-M   'P 1'
#
loop_
_entity.id
_entity.type
_entity.pdbx_description
1 polymer ?
#
loop_
_entity_poly.entity_id
_entity_poly.type
_entity_poly.pdbx_seq_one_letter_code
_entity_poly.pdbx_strand_id
1 'polypeptide(L)'
;MAKAKKGDEKPAEGSEGGDATEPKQGFVKKLLGNKKLLIVAAAGLLIVLGGGGAGLYFFVFAAPKADASKTANGESGPVTPPQVAYNDVPDIVVNIQSADGNPAYLKISASLELNTADEKAGITALMPRVVDQFQGYLRELRVDDLKGSAGVLRLKEELLRRVNAAAAPYHVRDVLLKEMIVQ
;
A
#
# COMPACT_ATOMS: atom_id res chain seq x y z
N MET A 1 -21.71 -39.75 -47.30
CA MET A 1 -20.36 -39.83 -47.88
C MET A 1 -19.40 -39.34 -46.84
N ALA A 2 -18.78 -40.24 -46.07
CA ALA A 2 -17.46 -40.84 -46.30
C ALA A 2 -16.37 -39.79 -46.02
N LYS A 3 -15.38 -39.91 -45.13
CA LYS A 3 -14.59 -41.00 -44.56
C LYS A 3 -13.61 -40.33 -43.61
N ALA A 4 -13.50 -40.54 -42.31
CA ALA A 4 -12.68 -41.54 -41.63
C ALA A 4 -11.18 -41.51 -41.98
N LYS A 5 -10.33 -41.30 -40.94
CA LYS A 5 -9.15 -42.08 -40.55
C LYS A 5 -8.37 -41.27 -39.52
N LYS A 6 -8.29 -41.63 -38.25
CA LYS A 6 -7.64 -42.76 -37.58
C LYS A 6 -6.12 -42.73 -37.67
N GLY A 7 -5.50 -42.79 -36.51
CA GLY A 7 -4.12 -43.10 -36.20
C GLY A 7 -3.77 -42.43 -34.88
N ASP A 8 -3.98 -43.01 -33.71
CA ASP A 8 -3.23 -44.07 -33.02
C ASP A 8 -1.73 -43.78 -33.12
N GLU A 9 -0.99 -43.68 -32.08
CA GLU A 9 -0.70 -44.64 -31.04
C GLU A 9 0.24 -44.04 -29.99
N LYS A 10 0.01 -44.33 -28.73
CA LYS A 10 0.91 -44.41 -27.60
C LYS A 10 1.83 -45.65 -27.86
N PRO A 11 2.87 -46.01 -27.14
CA PRO A 11 3.50 -45.53 -25.91
C PRO A 11 5.06 -45.59 -25.90
N ALA A 12 5.66 -45.37 -24.77
CA ALA A 12 6.76 -46.06 -24.13
C ALA A 12 7.45 -45.09 -23.21
N GLU A 13 7.39 -45.22 -21.93
CA GLU A 13 8.09 -46.17 -21.06
C GLU A 13 9.60 -46.22 -21.29
N GLY A 14 10.32 -45.97 -20.25
CA GLY A 14 11.69 -46.40 -20.10
C GLY A 14 12.49 -45.37 -19.34
N SER A 15 12.59 -45.61 -18.12
CA SER A 15 13.71 -46.26 -17.41
C SER A 15 14.61 -45.24 -16.73
N GLU A 16 14.51 -45.15 -15.44
CA GLU A 16 15.53 -45.51 -14.44
C GLU A 16 16.96 -45.46 -14.95
N GLY A 17 17.76 -44.69 -14.26
CA GLY A 17 19.19 -44.68 -14.37
C GLY A 17 19.77 -43.81 -13.26
N GLY A 18 19.74 -44.32 -12.03
CA GLY A 18 20.60 -43.84 -10.96
C GLY A 18 22.04 -44.08 -11.38
N ASP A 19 22.84 -43.08 -11.34
CA ASP A 19 24.29 -43.28 -11.29
C ASP A 19 24.83 -42.55 -10.07
N ALA A 20 25.04 -43.38 -9.04
CA ALA A 20 25.83 -43.08 -7.89
C ALA A 20 27.31 -42.96 -8.36
N THR A 21 27.77 -41.77 -8.57
CA THR A 21 29.15 -41.54 -8.91
C THR A 21 29.98 -41.78 -7.66
N GLU A 22 30.63 -42.93 -7.63
CA GLU A 22 31.68 -43.32 -6.68
C GLU A 22 32.73 -42.17 -6.55
N PRO A 23 33.23 -41.96 -5.33
CA PRO A 23 34.29 -40.98 -5.12
C PRO A 23 35.56 -41.48 -5.80
N LYS A 24 36.07 -40.71 -6.76
CA LYS A 24 37.37 -40.96 -7.41
C LYS A 24 38.50 -40.94 -6.39
N GLN A 25 38.83 -42.13 -5.88
CA GLN A 25 39.90 -42.38 -4.93
C GLN A 25 41.30 -42.08 -5.48
N GLY A 26 41.42 -41.59 -6.70
CA GLY A 26 42.70 -41.29 -7.34
C GLY A 26 43.33 -39.95 -7.01
N PHE A 27 42.51 -38.97 -6.59
CA PHE A 27 42.98 -37.61 -6.40
C PHE A 27 43.65 -37.38 -5.04
N VAL A 28 43.21 -38.11 -4.02
CA VAL A 28 43.74 -37.98 -2.64
C VAL A 28 45.16 -38.57 -2.51
N LYS A 29 45.45 -39.66 -3.24
CA LYS A 29 46.79 -40.28 -3.21
C LYS A 29 47.89 -39.43 -3.86
N LYS A 30 47.54 -38.55 -4.81
CA LYS A 30 48.49 -37.66 -5.51
C LYS A 30 48.80 -36.42 -4.69
N LEU A 31 47.91 -36.03 -3.75
CA LEU A 31 48.11 -34.90 -2.84
C LEU A 31 49.04 -35.26 -1.66
N LEU A 32 49.05 -36.53 -1.20
CA LEU A 32 49.85 -36.93 -0.05
C LEU A 32 51.37 -37.11 -0.36
N GLY A 33 51.75 -37.21 -1.65
CA GLY A 33 53.14 -37.41 -2.06
C GLY A 33 54.01 -36.13 -2.09
N ASN A 34 53.43 -34.99 -2.04
CA ASN A 34 54.16 -33.73 -2.22
C ASN A 34 54.05 -32.85 -0.96
N LYS A 35 55.10 -32.90 -0.10
CA LYS A 35 55.16 -32.13 1.16
C LYS A 35 54.86 -30.65 0.99
N LYS A 36 55.24 -30.06 -0.15
CA LYS A 36 54.95 -28.66 -0.47
C LYS A 36 53.48 -28.42 -0.75
N LEU A 37 52.79 -29.36 -1.40
CA LEU A 37 51.36 -29.29 -1.71
C LEU A 37 50.52 -29.50 -0.45
N LEU A 38 50.97 -30.33 0.47
CA LEU A 38 50.32 -30.53 1.79
C LEU A 38 50.38 -29.26 2.66
N ILE A 39 51.51 -28.53 2.63
CA ILE A 39 51.64 -27.27 3.36
C ILE A 39 50.75 -26.20 2.78
N VAL A 40 50.62 -26.10 1.44
CA VAL A 40 49.74 -25.14 0.79
C VAL A 40 48.27 -25.47 1.04
N ALA A 41 47.90 -26.76 1.01
CA ALA A 41 46.55 -27.21 1.31
C ALA A 41 46.18 -26.98 2.80
N ALA A 42 47.12 -27.20 3.72
CA ALA A 42 46.93 -26.93 5.14
C ALA A 42 46.83 -25.42 5.43
N ALA A 43 47.64 -24.60 4.77
CA ALA A 43 47.57 -23.15 4.89
C ALA A 43 46.27 -22.61 4.32
N GLY A 44 45.79 -23.14 3.17
CA GLY A 44 44.51 -22.80 2.59
C GLY A 44 43.31 -23.17 3.48
N LEU A 45 43.40 -24.37 4.13
CA LEU A 45 42.36 -24.80 5.07
C LEU A 45 42.33 -23.93 6.34
N LEU A 46 43.49 -23.51 6.84
CA LEU A 46 43.58 -22.59 7.98
C LEU A 46 43.03 -21.19 7.66
N ILE A 47 43.25 -20.70 6.45
CA ILE A 47 42.67 -19.41 5.99
C ILE A 47 41.15 -19.52 5.85
N VAL A 48 40.64 -20.64 5.34
CA VAL A 48 39.19 -20.84 5.20
C VAL A 48 38.53 -21.05 6.57
N LEU A 49 39.12 -21.78 7.49
CA LEU A 49 38.60 -21.99 8.84
C LEU A 49 38.79 -20.75 9.73
N GLY A 50 39.89 -20.04 9.61
CA GLY A 50 40.16 -18.83 10.39
C GLY A 50 39.48 -17.60 9.79
N GLY A 51 39.57 -17.41 8.49
CA GLY A 51 38.95 -16.26 7.79
C GLY A 51 37.43 -16.40 7.61
N GLY A 52 36.96 -17.61 7.32
CA GLY A 52 35.55 -17.88 7.18
C GLY A 52 34.78 -17.80 8.50
N GLY A 53 35.42 -18.32 9.59
CA GLY A 53 34.83 -18.20 10.93
C GLY A 53 34.77 -16.77 11.46
N ALA A 54 35.85 -16.00 11.26
CA ALA A 54 35.90 -14.60 11.65
C ALA A 54 34.95 -13.73 10.79
N GLY A 55 34.87 -14.02 9.48
CA GLY A 55 33.94 -13.32 8.59
C GLY A 55 32.47 -13.60 8.90
N LEU A 56 32.13 -14.87 9.20
CA LEU A 56 30.79 -15.26 9.62
C LEU A 56 30.45 -14.71 11.01
N TYR A 57 31.41 -14.75 11.94
CA TYR A 57 31.24 -14.15 13.26
C TYR A 57 31.02 -12.62 13.15
N PHE A 58 31.81 -11.95 12.30
CA PHE A 58 31.65 -10.51 12.07
C PHE A 58 30.34 -10.17 11.34
N PHE A 59 29.91 -11.03 10.41
CA PHE A 59 28.65 -10.82 9.68
C PHE A 59 27.40 -11.12 10.54
N VAL A 60 27.49 -12.13 11.43
CA VAL A 60 26.33 -12.51 12.26
C VAL A 60 26.28 -11.75 13.59
N PHE A 61 27.47 -11.43 14.18
CA PHE A 61 27.52 -10.75 15.48
C PHE A 61 27.97 -9.29 15.44
N ALA A 62 28.65 -8.87 14.38
CA ALA A 62 29.03 -7.49 14.13
C ALA A 62 28.26 -6.92 12.92
N ALA A 63 27.10 -7.48 12.57
CA ALA A 63 26.12 -6.72 11.82
C ALA A 63 26.00 -5.39 12.55
N PRO A 64 26.21 -4.23 11.89
CA PRO A 64 25.99 -2.95 12.53
C PRO A 64 24.57 -3.04 13.07
N LYS A 65 24.44 -3.03 14.39
CA LYS A 65 23.18 -2.65 15.00
C LYS A 65 22.88 -1.33 14.31
N ALA A 66 22.02 -1.40 13.30
CA ALA A 66 21.41 -0.20 12.76
C ALA A 66 21.05 0.58 14.00
N ASP A 67 21.64 1.77 14.12
CA ASP A 67 21.50 2.65 15.27
C ASP A 67 20.01 2.89 15.54
N ALA A 68 19.36 1.91 16.15
CA ALA A 68 18.06 2.06 16.78
C ALA A 68 18.15 2.93 18.03
N SER A 69 19.36 3.31 18.44
CA SER A 69 19.62 4.18 19.58
C SER A 69 19.76 5.67 19.22
N LYS A 70 19.70 6.04 17.94
CA LYS A 70 19.63 7.44 17.53
C LYS A 70 18.19 7.96 17.27
N THR A 71 17.20 7.05 17.30
CA THR A 71 15.79 7.47 17.20
C THR A 71 15.10 7.54 18.56
N ALA A 72 15.82 7.22 19.66
CA ALA A 72 15.28 7.32 21.01
C ALA A 72 15.65 8.59 21.77
N ASN A 73 16.41 9.51 21.14
CA ASN A 73 16.62 10.87 21.60
C ASN A 73 16.13 11.89 20.56
N GLY A 74 15.04 11.54 19.85
CA GLY A 74 14.13 12.57 19.42
C GLY A 74 13.56 13.14 20.71
N GLU A 75 14.07 14.29 21.12
CA GLU A 75 13.32 15.22 21.92
C GLU A 75 11.90 15.15 21.37
N SER A 76 10.99 14.60 22.17
CA SER A 76 9.58 14.91 22.06
C SER A 76 9.49 16.40 22.38
N GLY A 77 9.95 17.23 21.45
CA GLY A 77 9.49 18.60 21.39
C GLY A 77 7.98 18.50 21.46
N PRO A 78 7.29 19.38 22.13
CA PRO A 78 5.84 19.34 22.23
C PRO A 78 5.32 19.07 20.82
N VAL A 79 4.67 17.91 20.64
CA VAL A 79 4.05 17.54 19.38
C VAL A 79 3.01 18.63 19.16
N THR A 80 3.41 19.67 18.43
CA THR A 80 2.48 20.73 18.06
C THR A 80 1.42 20.02 17.24
N PRO A 81 0.17 19.94 17.72
CA PRO A 81 -0.89 19.30 16.96
C PRO A 81 -0.89 19.92 15.56
N PRO A 82 -1.07 19.15 14.50
CA PRO A 82 -1.18 19.72 13.17
C PRO A 82 -2.22 20.85 13.24
N GLN A 83 -1.83 22.04 12.82
CA GLN A 83 -2.74 23.21 12.82
C GLN A 83 -3.76 23.01 11.70
N VAL A 84 -4.71 22.11 11.93
CA VAL A 84 -5.86 21.95 11.05
C VAL A 84 -6.82 23.11 11.25
N ALA A 85 -7.33 23.64 10.16
CA ALA A 85 -8.39 24.63 10.20
C ALA A 85 -9.67 24.03 9.64
N TYR A 86 -10.79 24.49 10.15
CA TYR A 86 -12.10 24.06 9.69
C TYR A 86 -12.84 25.21 9.06
N ASN A 87 -13.54 24.93 7.95
CA ASN A 87 -14.41 25.88 7.27
C ASN A 87 -15.79 25.23 7.07
N ASP A 88 -16.80 25.80 7.71
CA ASP A 88 -18.15 25.27 7.62
C ASP A 88 -18.77 25.55 6.24
N VAL A 89 -19.39 24.52 5.69
CA VAL A 89 -20.23 24.64 4.49
C VAL A 89 -21.66 24.99 4.94
N PRO A 90 -22.34 25.91 4.29
CA PRO A 90 -23.77 26.16 4.56
C PRO A 90 -24.59 24.88 4.42
N ASP A 91 -25.66 24.77 5.22
CA ASP A 91 -26.58 23.64 5.13
C ASP A 91 -27.14 23.51 3.72
N ILE A 92 -27.08 22.33 3.16
CA ILE A 92 -27.55 22.03 1.82
C ILE A 92 -28.77 21.13 1.93
N VAL A 93 -29.89 21.56 1.32
CA VAL A 93 -31.08 20.76 1.21
C VAL A 93 -31.38 20.53 -0.27
N VAL A 94 -31.52 19.28 -0.67
CA VAL A 94 -31.81 18.88 -2.05
C VAL A 94 -32.88 17.82 -2.11
N ASN A 95 -33.61 17.78 -3.24
CA ASN A 95 -34.46 16.65 -3.57
C ASN A 95 -33.59 15.50 -4.10
N ILE A 96 -33.81 14.30 -3.61
CA ILE A 96 -33.22 13.07 -4.11
C ILE A 96 -34.30 12.08 -4.53
N GLN A 97 -33.92 11.09 -5.31
CA GLN A 97 -34.85 10.08 -5.80
C GLN A 97 -35.01 8.95 -4.77
N SER A 98 -36.25 8.64 -4.44
CA SER A 98 -36.62 7.44 -3.70
C SER A 98 -36.96 6.28 -4.64
N ALA A 99 -36.71 5.05 -4.18
CA ALA A 99 -37.09 3.84 -4.93
C ALA A 99 -38.60 3.74 -5.16
N ASP A 100 -39.38 4.30 -4.27
CA ASP A 100 -40.84 4.28 -4.30
C ASP A 100 -41.47 5.36 -5.22
N GLY A 101 -40.60 6.15 -5.89
CA GLY A 101 -41.05 7.26 -6.76
C GLY A 101 -41.53 8.49 -6.01
N ASN A 102 -41.55 8.48 -4.69
CA ASN A 102 -41.89 9.64 -3.88
C ASN A 102 -40.70 10.61 -3.78
N PRO A 103 -40.95 11.94 -3.74
CA PRO A 103 -39.87 12.88 -3.49
C PRO A 103 -39.32 12.69 -2.08
N ALA A 104 -38.00 12.59 -1.95
CA ALA A 104 -37.29 12.57 -0.68
C ALA A 104 -36.38 13.79 -0.61
N TYR A 105 -36.15 14.31 0.60
CA TYR A 105 -35.31 15.46 0.83
C TYR A 105 -34.04 14.98 1.60
N LEU A 106 -32.90 15.38 1.11
CA LEU A 106 -31.62 15.18 1.78
C LEU A 106 -31.13 16.51 2.32
N LYS A 107 -30.98 16.61 3.64
CA LYS A 107 -30.27 17.71 4.30
C LYS A 107 -28.89 17.25 4.70
N ILE A 108 -27.88 18.02 4.35
CA ILE A 108 -26.49 17.78 4.74
C ILE A 108 -25.89 19.03 5.37
N SER A 109 -25.25 18.85 6.54
CA SER A 109 -24.35 19.81 7.17
C SER A 109 -22.94 19.25 7.16
N ALA A 110 -21.98 19.99 6.62
CA ALA A 110 -20.60 19.55 6.49
C ALA A 110 -19.60 20.65 6.88
N SER A 111 -18.39 20.25 7.20
CA SER A 111 -17.25 21.13 7.41
C SER A 111 -16.06 20.62 6.62
N LEU A 112 -15.28 21.52 6.04
CA LEU A 112 -14.07 21.21 5.29
C LEU A 112 -12.86 21.28 6.24
N GLU A 113 -12.06 20.22 6.26
CA GLU A 113 -10.78 20.19 6.96
C GLU A 113 -9.68 20.68 6.03
N LEU A 114 -8.93 21.72 6.47
CA LEU A 114 -7.86 22.36 5.73
C LEU A 114 -6.52 22.08 6.40
N ASN A 115 -5.45 22.07 5.60
CA ASN A 115 -4.10 21.84 6.14
C ASN A 115 -3.61 23.01 7.00
N THR A 116 -4.00 24.23 6.64
CA THR A 116 -3.56 25.46 7.31
C THR A 116 -4.71 26.44 7.49
N ALA A 117 -4.57 27.32 8.48
CA ALA A 117 -5.55 28.40 8.69
C ALA A 117 -5.52 29.45 7.57
N ASP A 118 -4.38 29.63 6.91
CA ASP A 118 -4.21 30.61 5.84
C ASP A 118 -5.06 30.29 4.61
N GLU A 119 -5.31 28.99 4.35
CA GLU A 119 -6.15 28.55 3.24
C GLU A 119 -7.64 28.89 3.45
N LYS A 120 -8.06 29.12 4.69
CA LYS A 120 -9.47 29.35 5.04
C LYS A 120 -10.09 30.55 4.31
N ALA A 121 -9.37 31.65 4.21
CA ALA A 121 -9.88 32.84 3.51
C ALA A 121 -10.10 32.56 2.02
N GLY A 122 -9.18 31.86 1.38
CA GLY A 122 -9.28 31.48 -0.02
C GLY A 122 -10.45 30.52 -0.29
N ILE A 123 -10.59 29.49 0.54
CA ILE A 123 -11.71 28.55 0.45
C ILE A 123 -13.05 29.22 0.70
N THR A 124 -13.09 30.17 1.66
CA THR A 124 -14.33 30.94 1.94
C THR A 124 -14.75 31.76 0.73
N ALA A 125 -13.83 32.36 -0.01
CA ALA A 125 -14.14 33.08 -1.24
C ALA A 125 -14.70 32.17 -2.36
N LEU A 126 -14.29 30.88 -2.37
CA LEU A 126 -14.76 29.89 -3.33
C LEU A 126 -15.98 29.09 -2.85
N MET A 127 -16.49 29.40 -1.64
CA MET A 127 -17.61 28.65 -1.05
C MET A 127 -18.84 28.55 -1.95
N PRO A 128 -19.29 29.59 -2.67
CA PRO A 128 -20.43 29.45 -3.57
C PRO A 128 -20.22 28.37 -4.65
N ARG A 129 -18.99 28.26 -5.17
CA ARG A 129 -18.63 27.25 -6.17
C ARG A 129 -18.59 25.84 -5.56
N VAL A 130 -18.12 25.72 -4.32
CA VAL A 130 -18.13 24.45 -3.58
C VAL A 130 -19.56 23.97 -3.34
N VAL A 131 -20.44 24.88 -2.89
CA VAL A 131 -21.86 24.57 -2.65
C VAL A 131 -22.56 24.14 -3.94
N ASP A 132 -22.30 24.81 -5.05
CA ASP A 132 -22.82 24.43 -6.37
C ASP A 132 -22.44 23.01 -6.76
N GLN A 133 -21.17 22.68 -6.62
CA GLN A 133 -20.68 21.31 -6.91
C GLN A 133 -21.31 20.25 -6.00
N PHE A 134 -21.51 20.58 -4.73
CA PHE A 134 -22.18 19.68 -3.79
C PHE A 134 -23.64 19.47 -4.16
N GLN A 135 -24.37 20.57 -4.41
CA GLN A 135 -25.78 20.48 -4.80
C GLN A 135 -25.98 19.70 -6.10
N GLY A 136 -25.10 19.91 -7.08
CA GLY A 136 -25.15 19.17 -8.35
C GLY A 136 -25.06 17.67 -8.11
N TYR A 137 -24.09 17.23 -7.35
CA TYR A 137 -23.90 15.81 -7.05
C TYR A 137 -25.00 15.23 -6.17
N LEU A 138 -25.37 15.93 -5.10
CA LEU A 138 -26.36 15.44 -4.15
C LEU A 138 -27.73 15.19 -4.81
N ARG A 139 -28.08 15.95 -5.86
CA ARG A 139 -29.33 15.74 -6.63
C ARG A 139 -29.32 14.49 -7.50
N GLU A 140 -28.13 13.99 -7.83
CA GLU A 140 -27.96 12.75 -8.62
C GLU A 140 -28.15 11.49 -7.77
N LEU A 141 -28.10 11.63 -6.43
CA LEU A 141 -28.16 10.51 -5.50
C LEU A 141 -29.57 9.96 -5.35
N ARG A 142 -29.61 8.67 -5.01
CA ARG A 142 -30.80 7.97 -4.56
C ARG A 142 -30.72 7.69 -3.07
N VAL A 143 -31.88 7.54 -2.43
CA VAL A 143 -31.93 7.15 -1.01
C VAL A 143 -31.13 5.87 -0.74
N ASP A 144 -31.15 4.93 -1.67
CA ASP A 144 -30.39 3.66 -1.54
C ASP A 144 -28.87 3.85 -1.55
N ASP A 145 -28.37 4.87 -2.24
CA ASP A 145 -26.93 5.17 -2.32
C ASP A 145 -26.36 5.64 -0.98
N LEU A 146 -27.22 6.14 -0.10
CA LEU A 146 -26.87 6.66 1.22
C LEU A 146 -26.98 5.61 2.33
N LYS A 147 -27.44 4.40 2.02
CA LYS A 147 -27.65 3.35 3.02
C LYS A 147 -26.35 2.73 3.48
N GLY A 148 -26.24 2.58 4.80
CA GLY A 148 -25.10 1.95 5.48
C GLY A 148 -23.82 2.79 5.43
N SER A 149 -22.79 2.30 6.13
CA SER A 149 -21.50 2.98 6.23
C SER A 149 -20.77 3.12 4.89
N ALA A 150 -20.92 2.15 4.00
CA ALA A 150 -20.30 2.18 2.67
C ALA A 150 -20.89 3.28 1.77
N GLY A 151 -22.20 3.55 1.88
CA GLY A 151 -22.86 4.64 1.16
C GLY A 151 -22.35 5.99 1.64
N VAL A 152 -22.31 6.19 2.97
CA VAL A 152 -21.79 7.42 3.58
C VAL A 152 -20.32 7.65 3.24
N LEU A 153 -19.49 6.60 3.22
CA LEU A 153 -18.09 6.72 2.85
C LEU A 153 -17.93 7.17 1.38
N ARG A 154 -18.64 6.55 0.45
CA ARG A 154 -18.64 6.94 -0.97
C ARG A 154 -19.10 8.39 -1.17
N LEU A 155 -20.15 8.79 -0.47
CA LEU A 155 -20.61 10.18 -0.47
C LEU A 155 -19.47 11.12 -0.06
N LYS A 156 -18.82 10.85 1.06
CA LYS A 156 -17.73 11.65 1.60
C LYS A 156 -16.54 11.77 0.62
N GLU A 157 -16.12 10.64 0.05
CA GLU A 157 -15.04 10.59 -0.93
C GLU A 157 -15.36 11.41 -2.20
N GLU A 158 -16.57 11.29 -2.70
CA GLU A 158 -16.99 12.02 -3.88
C GLU A 158 -17.12 13.52 -3.61
N LEU A 159 -17.66 13.93 -2.45
CA LEU A 159 -17.68 15.33 -2.02
C LEU A 159 -16.27 15.89 -1.91
N LEU A 160 -15.33 15.13 -1.34
CA LEU A 160 -13.91 15.52 -1.23
C LEU A 160 -13.28 15.71 -2.61
N ARG A 161 -13.54 14.81 -3.54
CA ARG A 161 -13.05 14.91 -4.92
C ARG A 161 -13.57 16.18 -5.61
N ARG A 162 -14.88 16.46 -5.47
CA ARG A 162 -15.54 17.61 -6.11
C ARG A 162 -15.10 18.93 -5.51
N VAL A 163 -14.97 19.00 -4.18
CA VAL A 163 -14.50 20.24 -3.54
C VAL A 163 -13.05 20.54 -3.95
N ASN A 164 -12.18 19.55 -4.03
CA ASN A 164 -10.81 19.77 -4.47
C ASN A 164 -10.71 20.26 -5.93
N ALA A 165 -11.62 19.80 -6.79
CA ALA A 165 -11.70 20.33 -8.16
C ALA A 165 -12.23 21.78 -8.21
N ALA A 166 -13.16 22.12 -7.31
CA ALA A 166 -13.74 23.47 -7.25
C ALA A 166 -12.87 24.49 -6.54
N ALA A 167 -12.13 24.06 -5.53
CA ALA A 167 -11.35 24.90 -4.64
C ALA A 167 -9.93 25.19 -5.14
N ALA A 168 -9.50 24.61 -6.25
CA ALA A 168 -8.17 24.85 -6.79
C ALA A 168 -7.85 26.35 -6.89
N PRO A 169 -6.64 26.82 -6.46
CA PRO A 169 -5.44 26.02 -6.14
C PRO A 169 -5.37 25.52 -4.69
N TYR A 170 -6.35 25.81 -3.85
CA TYR A 170 -6.38 25.36 -2.46
C TYR A 170 -6.71 23.88 -2.38
N HIS A 171 -6.26 23.22 -1.29
CA HIS A 171 -6.48 21.79 -1.09
C HIS A 171 -7.26 21.52 0.19
N VAL A 172 -8.40 20.87 0.07
CA VAL A 172 -9.19 20.37 1.19
C VAL A 172 -8.70 18.97 1.55
N ARG A 173 -8.35 18.77 2.81
CA ARG A 173 -7.84 17.50 3.32
C ARG A 173 -8.92 16.46 3.49
N ASP A 174 -10.06 16.88 4.05
CA ASP A 174 -11.19 15.99 4.31
C ASP A 174 -12.51 16.77 4.34
N VAL A 175 -13.61 16.05 4.16
CA VAL A 175 -14.98 16.55 4.31
C VAL A 175 -15.60 15.88 5.53
N LEU A 176 -15.90 16.65 6.54
CA LEU A 176 -16.51 16.19 7.78
C LEU A 176 -18.02 16.35 7.70
N LEU A 177 -18.75 15.25 7.64
CA LEU A 177 -20.21 15.27 7.68
C LEU A 177 -20.67 15.42 9.14
N LYS A 178 -21.29 16.56 9.47
CA LYS A 178 -21.82 16.85 10.81
C LYS A 178 -23.20 16.26 10.99
N GLU A 179 -24.02 16.40 9.98
CA GLU A 179 -25.41 15.91 10.00
C GLU A 179 -25.82 15.45 8.59
N MET A 180 -26.59 14.37 8.53
CA MET A 180 -27.22 13.89 7.32
C MET A 180 -28.62 13.36 7.64
N ILE A 181 -29.65 14.01 7.08
CA ILE A 181 -31.05 13.65 7.31
C ILE A 181 -31.69 13.39 5.96
N VAL A 182 -32.39 12.26 5.86
CA VAL A 182 -33.25 11.90 4.72
C VAL A 182 -34.70 11.88 5.22
N GLN A 183 -35.56 12.63 4.55
CA GLN A 183 -37.00 12.76 4.89
C GLN A 183 -37.84 12.48 3.67
#